data_eab10676f94ebc32b423ba616d340ced
#
_entry.id   eab10676f94ebc32b423ba616d340ced
#
_cell.length_a   1.000
_cell.length_b   1.000
_cell.length_c   1.000
_cell.angle_alpha   90.00
_cell.angle_beta   90.00
_cell.angle_gamma   90.00
#
_symmetry.space_group_name_H-M   'P 1'
#
loop_
_entity.id
_entity.type
_entity.pdbx_description
1 polymer ?
#
loop_
_entity_poly.entity_id
_entity_poly.type
_entity_poly.pdbx_seq_one_letter_code
_entity_poly.pdbx_strand_id
1 'polypeptide(L)'
;MSFRTILRRSFPSRLFGPTLLAAALFSLAAGGRTTEWERYAPLPQPRTEVAAAAAEGEIVVVGGFVAAGGNSARVDAYSVKNDRWRRLPDLPVSVDHAAAASANGRVYVVGGYGGDRLPLRTVFVLERGTWHPLTPLPDGRAAAAAAITGGRLYVVGGIGGRRSLARVAFALTLGSPRWTRIPGPSAREHLAAAASRGKVYAIGGRSAGIDTNKTDVEVYDAAAKRWRRLAPLPGARGGTGAAALGGRIISVGGEEPAGTIRTVYSYDVRAGRWSRLPDLPTPRHGLGVVAVNDRIWVLGGGPEPGLTVSGAVESLKP
;
A
#
# COMPACT_ATOMS: atom_id res chain seq x y z
N MET A 1 75.42 74.46 -35.58
CA MET A 1 74.28 75.38 -35.60
C MET A 1 73.12 74.72 -34.89
N SER A 2 72.63 75.37 -33.91
CA SER A 2 71.68 75.00 -32.94
C SER A 2 70.26 74.98 -33.43
N PHE A 3 69.40 74.03 -33.00
CA PHE A 3 67.99 74.32 -32.75
C PHE A 3 67.43 73.40 -31.70
N ARG A 4 66.94 73.99 -30.62
CA ARG A 4 66.24 73.39 -29.48
C ARG A 4 64.83 72.95 -29.91
N THR A 5 64.43 71.77 -29.56
CA THR A 5 63.06 71.34 -29.65
C THR A 5 62.49 71.15 -28.23
N ILE A 6 61.36 71.80 -27.99
CA ILE A 6 60.61 71.90 -26.76
C ILE A 6 59.75 70.63 -26.60
N LEU A 7 59.90 69.91 -25.48
CA LEU A 7 59.07 68.83 -25.08
C LEU A 7 57.69 69.34 -24.56
N ARG A 8 56.63 69.03 -25.25
CA ARG A 8 55.25 69.09 -24.70
C ARG A 8 54.88 67.75 -24.06
N ARG A 9 54.59 67.77 -22.77
CA ARG A 9 53.99 66.70 -22.01
C ARG A 9 52.50 66.65 -22.30
N SER A 10 52.00 65.53 -22.91
CA SER A 10 50.62 65.23 -23.07
C SER A 10 50.14 64.40 -21.89
N PHE A 11 49.08 64.82 -21.21
CA PHE A 11 48.39 64.03 -20.19
C PHE A 11 47.44 63.07 -20.88
N PRO A 12 47.33 61.79 -20.45
CA PRO A 12 46.32 60.90 -20.97
C PRO A 12 44.97 61.15 -20.29
N SER A 13 43.95 61.44 -21.06
CA SER A 13 42.55 61.50 -20.67
C SER A 13 42.07 60.13 -20.27
N ARG A 14 41.63 59.98 -19.02
CA ARG A 14 40.94 58.77 -18.54
C ARG A 14 39.51 58.77 -19.10
N LEU A 15 39.21 57.84 -20.00
CA LEU A 15 37.87 57.49 -20.43
C LEU A 15 37.20 56.60 -19.32
N PHE A 16 36.17 57.14 -18.70
CA PHE A 16 35.27 56.38 -17.84
C PHE A 16 34.36 55.56 -18.77
N GLY A 17 34.55 54.23 -18.84
CA GLY A 17 33.64 53.29 -19.42
C GLY A 17 32.44 53.02 -18.47
N PRO A 18 31.23 52.83 -18.97
CA PRO A 18 30.08 52.50 -18.14
C PRO A 18 30.21 51.08 -17.60
N THR A 19 30.23 50.99 -16.25
CA THR A 19 30.14 49.70 -15.53
C THR A 19 28.75 49.11 -15.76
N LEU A 20 28.66 48.10 -16.61
CA LEU A 20 27.46 47.28 -16.77
C LEU A 20 27.29 46.44 -15.48
N LEU A 21 26.35 46.84 -14.64
CA LEU A 21 25.87 46.04 -13.52
C LEU A 21 25.07 44.85 -14.10
N ALA A 22 25.70 43.67 -14.19
CA ALA A 22 25.00 42.46 -14.54
C ALA A 22 24.10 42.06 -13.34
N ALA A 23 22.82 42.38 -13.42
CA ALA A 23 21.80 41.83 -12.52
C ALA A 23 21.69 40.35 -12.78
N ALA A 24 22.27 39.53 -11.93
CA ALA A 24 22.03 38.09 -11.89
C ALA A 24 20.57 37.85 -11.46
N LEU A 25 19.70 37.63 -12.44
CA LEU A 25 18.38 37.08 -12.21
C LEU A 25 18.55 35.66 -11.67
N PHE A 26 18.52 35.50 -10.33
CA PHE A 26 18.26 34.22 -9.71
C PHE A 26 16.82 33.85 -10.06
N SER A 27 16.66 33.05 -11.11
CA SER A 27 15.44 32.32 -11.37
C SER A 27 15.30 31.31 -10.22
N LEU A 28 14.47 31.62 -9.23
CA LEU A 28 13.94 30.62 -8.31
C LEU A 28 13.08 29.70 -9.19
N ALA A 29 13.70 28.65 -9.73
CA ALA A 29 12.97 27.49 -10.17
C ALA A 29 12.21 26.99 -8.93
N ALA A 30 10.91 27.26 -8.87
CA ALA A 30 10.01 26.56 -7.99
C ALA A 30 10.15 25.08 -8.34
N GLY A 31 11.01 24.37 -7.60
CA GLY A 31 11.21 22.94 -7.73
C GLY A 31 9.90 22.27 -7.40
N GLY A 32 9.07 22.07 -8.41
CA GLY A 32 7.95 21.14 -8.35
C GLY A 32 8.57 19.82 -7.94
N ARG A 33 8.28 19.35 -6.70
CA ARG A 33 8.69 18.03 -6.25
C ARG A 33 8.08 17.04 -7.22
N THR A 34 8.94 16.44 -8.06
CA THR A 34 8.52 15.35 -8.92
C THR A 34 8.03 14.23 -8.01
N THR A 35 6.81 13.78 -8.26
CA THR A 35 6.23 12.63 -7.54
C THR A 35 6.91 11.39 -8.10
N GLU A 36 7.96 10.92 -7.45
CA GLU A 36 8.76 9.78 -7.89
C GLU A 36 8.76 8.66 -6.84
N TRP A 37 8.88 7.42 -7.33
CA TRP A 37 9.08 6.26 -6.50
C TRP A 37 10.52 6.21 -5.99
N GLU A 38 10.68 5.86 -4.74
CA GLU A 38 11.96 5.60 -4.11
C GLU A 38 12.06 4.12 -3.72
N ARG A 39 13.28 3.55 -3.80
CA ARG A 39 13.58 2.16 -3.42
C ARG A 39 14.28 2.12 -2.08
N TYR A 40 14.04 1.04 -1.32
CA TYR A 40 14.53 0.87 0.03
C TYR A 40 15.07 -0.55 0.25
N ALA A 41 15.61 -0.80 1.45
CA ALA A 41 16.16 -2.09 1.82
C ALA A 41 15.12 -3.21 1.56
N PRO A 42 15.48 -4.23 0.76
CA PRO A 42 14.54 -5.27 0.35
C PRO A 42 14.11 -6.14 1.54
N LEU A 43 12.90 -6.70 1.44
CA LEU A 43 12.39 -7.70 2.39
C LEU A 43 13.40 -8.85 2.51
N PRO A 44 13.88 -9.19 3.73
CA PRO A 44 14.98 -10.15 3.93
C PRO A 44 14.72 -11.56 3.37
N GLN A 45 13.47 -11.97 3.32
CA GLN A 45 13.02 -13.15 2.61
C GLN A 45 11.94 -12.74 1.60
N PRO A 46 12.19 -12.81 0.30
CA PRO A 46 11.20 -12.53 -0.73
C PRO A 46 9.95 -13.40 -0.56
N ARG A 47 8.76 -12.79 -0.60
CA ARG A 47 7.46 -13.46 -0.43
C ARG A 47 6.37 -12.77 -1.23
N THR A 48 5.42 -13.55 -1.71
CA THR A 48 4.17 -13.06 -2.33
C THR A 48 2.96 -13.44 -1.48
N GLU A 49 1.79 -12.89 -1.76
CA GLU A 49 0.54 -13.07 -1.01
C GLU A 49 0.73 -12.77 0.49
N VAL A 50 1.48 -11.71 0.75
CA VAL A 50 1.78 -11.25 2.10
C VAL A 50 0.67 -10.37 2.65
N ALA A 51 0.49 -10.42 3.98
CA ALA A 51 -0.26 -9.41 4.70
C ALA A 51 0.69 -8.32 5.21
N ALA A 52 0.26 -7.05 5.19
CA ALA A 52 1.05 -5.95 5.75
C ALA A 52 0.17 -4.94 6.49
N ALA A 53 0.70 -4.40 7.57
CA ALA A 53 0.07 -3.30 8.31
C ALA A 53 1.14 -2.41 8.94
N ALA A 54 0.81 -1.13 9.12
CA ALA A 54 1.73 -0.15 9.71
C ALA A 54 1.36 0.10 11.18
N ALA A 55 2.34 0.03 12.08
CA ALA A 55 2.17 0.34 13.49
C ALA A 55 3.43 1.02 14.04
N GLU A 56 3.27 2.08 14.82
CA GLU A 56 4.36 2.77 15.54
C GLU A 56 5.54 3.20 14.66
N GLY A 57 5.27 3.60 13.40
CA GLY A 57 6.31 4.03 12.45
C GLY A 57 7.07 2.88 11.78
N GLU A 58 6.69 1.64 12.04
CA GLU A 58 7.18 0.45 11.37
C GLU A 58 6.11 -0.15 10.46
N ILE A 59 6.55 -0.94 9.47
CA ILE A 59 5.66 -1.73 8.61
C ILE A 59 5.90 -3.21 8.93
N VAL A 60 4.87 -3.91 9.39
CA VAL A 60 4.94 -5.33 9.71
C VAL A 60 4.43 -6.13 8.52
N VAL A 61 5.27 -7.04 8.00
CA VAL A 61 4.95 -7.95 6.89
C VAL A 61 4.85 -9.37 7.42
N VAL A 62 3.73 -10.03 7.16
CA VAL A 62 3.36 -11.29 7.77
C VAL A 62 3.05 -12.34 6.71
N GLY A 63 3.54 -13.56 6.91
CA GLY A 63 3.17 -14.72 6.11
C GLY A 63 3.56 -14.62 4.64
N GLY A 64 2.73 -15.18 3.78
CA GLY A 64 2.90 -15.26 2.33
C GLY A 64 3.56 -16.55 1.86
N PHE A 65 3.68 -16.71 0.53
CA PHE A 65 4.43 -17.78 -0.09
C PHE A 65 5.91 -17.43 -0.21
N VAL A 66 6.77 -18.42 -0.06
CA VAL A 66 8.21 -18.36 -0.33
C VAL A 66 8.54 -18.98 -1.70
N ALA A 67 9.71 -18.67 -2.25
CA ALA A 67 10.14 -19.15 -3.58
C ALA A 67 10.13 -20.69 -3.73
N ALA A 68 10.39 -21.42 -2.63
CA ALA A 68 10.34 -22.89 -2.62
C ALA A 68 8.91 -23.47 -2.64
N GLY A 69 7.89 -22.60 -2.66
CA GLY A 69 6.51 -23.00 -2.43
C GLY A 69 6.22 -23.21 -0.94
N GLY A 70 4.97 -23.11 -0.56
CA GLY A 70 4.53 -23.27 0.84
C GLY A 70 4.33 -21.95 1.58
N ASN A 71 3.52 -22.04 2.62
CA ASN A 71 3.10 -20.93 3.45
C ASN A 71 4.19 -20.59 4.46
N SER A 72 4.35 -19.34 4.79
CA SER A 72 5.29 -18.85 5.79
C SER A 72 4.56 -18.40 7.06
N ALA A 73 5.18 -18.66 8.22
CA ALA A 73 4.80 -18.03 9.49
C ALA A 73 5.64 -16.76 9.76
N ARG A 74 6.61 -16.48 8.90
CA ARG A 74 7.59 -15.42 9.10
C ARG A 74 6.97 -14.04 9.22
N VAL A 75 7.48 -13.28 10.18
CA VAL A 75 7.10 -11.88 10.41
C VAL A 75 8.35 -11.02 10.45
N ASP A 76 8.36 -9.98 9.66
CA ASP A 76 9.44 -9.00 9.62
C ASP A 76 8.86 -7.58 9.83
N ALA A 77 9.54 -6.75 10.59
CA ALA A 77 9.21 -5.34 10.77
C ALA A 77 10.26 -4.46 10.07
N TYR A 78 9.78 -3.52 9.29
CA TYR A 78 10.59 -2.54 8.58
C TYR A 78 10.50 -1.18 9.28
N SER A 79 11.63 -0.68 9.74
CA SER A 79 11.74 0.68 10.29
C SER A 79 11.86 1.69 9.15
N VAL A 80 10.79 2.46 8.91
CA VAL A 80 10.78 3.51 7.88
C VAL A 80 11.84 4.59 8.14
N LYS A 81 12.12 4.90 9.41
CA LYS A 81 13.11 5.91 9.79
C LYS A 81 14.55 5.49 9.49
N ASN A 82 14.86 4.19 9.65
CA ASN A 82 16.24 3.70 9.63
C ASN A 82 16.58 2.90 8.36
N ASP A 83 15.60 2.68 7.46
CA ASP A 83 15.71 1.80 6.29
C ASP A 83 16.27 0.43 6.65
N ARG A 84 15.73 -0.21 7.70
CA ARG A 84 16.23 -1.48 8.23
C ARG A 84 15.11 -2.42 8.62
N TRP A 85 15.35 -3.70 8.38
CA TRP A 85 14.50 -4.80 8.80
C TRP A 85 14.95 -5.40 10.13
N ARG A 86 13.99 -5.86 10.91
CA ARG A 86 14.21 -6.75 12.05
C ARG A 86 13.21 -7.90 12.05
N ARG A 87 13.64 -9.05 12.57
CA ARG A 87 12.74 -10.19 12.75
C ARG A 87 11.83 -9.96 13.95
N LEU A 88 10.57 -10.31 13.81
CA LEU A 88 9.60 -10.45 14.89
C LEU A 88 9.33 -11.92 15.17
N PRO A 89 8.72 -12.27 16.32
CA PRO A 89 8.20 -13.62 16.55
C PRO A 89 7.30 -14.05 15.40
N ASP A 90 7.47 -15.30 14.99
CA ASP A 90 6.63 -15.87 13.93
C ASP A 90 5.17 -15.90 14.33
N LEU A 91 4.28 -15.78 13.35
CA LEU A 91 2.86 -16.01 13.55
C LEU A 91 2.65 -17.47 14.03
N PRO A 92 1.75 -17.76 14.98
CA PRO A 92 1.53 -19.11 15.48
C PRO A 92 1.11 -20.15 14.43
N VAL A 93 0.78 -19.72 13.23
CA VAL A 93 0.41 -20.57 12.10
C VAL A 93 0.98 -20.02 10.80
N SER A 94 1.49 -20.90 9.94
CA SER A 94 1.92 -20.50 8.58
C SER A 94 0.70 -20.16 7.72
N VAL A 95 0.75 -19.02 7.03
CA VAL A 95 -0.37 -18.50 6.23
C VAL A 95 0.11 -17.82 4.95
N ASP A 96 -0.71 -17.90 3.92
CA ASP A 96 -0.69 -17.03 2.76
C ASP A 96 -2.09 -16.41 2.56
N HIS A 97 -2.22 -15.36 1.77
CA HIS A 97 -3.48 -14.66 1.50
C HIS A 97 -4.24 -14.24 2.76
N ALA A 98 -3.52 -14.01 3.87
CA ALA A 98 -4.11 -13.44 5.07
C ALA A 98 -4.38 -11.94 4.87
N ALA A 99 -5.32 -11.40 5.63
CA ALA A 99 -5.54 -9.97 5.70
C ALA A 99 -4.88 -9.38 6.96
N ALA A 100 -4.38 -8.15 6.87
CA ALA A 100 -3.88 -7.43 8.03
C ALA A 100 -4.43 -5.99 8.09
N ALA A 101 -4.57 -5.49 9.31
CA ALA A 101 -4.90 -4.11 9.58
C ALA A 101 -4.30 -3.69 10.93
N SER A 102 -4.19 -2.39 11.19
CA SER A 102 -3.61 -1.89 12.45
C SER A 102 -4.43 -0.80 13.10
N ALA A 103 -4.38 -0.74 14.39
CA ALA A 103 -4.93 0.33 15.21
C ALA A 103 -4.23 0.40 16.57
N ASN A 104 -4.04 1.60 17.09
CA ASN A 104 -3.50 1.85 18.44
C ASN A 104 -2.16 1.11 18.69
N GLY A 105 -1.24 1.14 17.72
CA GLY A 105 0.06 0.48 17.83
C GLY A 105 0.04 -1.05 17.73
N ARG A 106 -1.13 -1.66 17.45
CA ARG A 106 -1.31 -3.11 17.33
C ARG A 106 -1.54 -3.52 15.88
N VAL A 107 -1.03 -4.69 15.49
CA VAL A 107 -1.27 -5.31 14.19
C VAL A 107 -2.19 -6.51 14.36
N TYR A 108 -3.26 -6.54 13.58
CA TYR A 108 -4.23 -7.62 13.54
C TYR A 108 -4.06 -8.41 12.25
N VAL A 109 -3.96 -9.73 12.35
CA VAL A 109 -3.84 -10.66 11.22
C VAL A 109 -5.01 -11.61 11.25
N VAL A 110 -5.67 -11.78 10.10
CA VAL A 110 -6.96 -12.46 10.01
C VAL A 110 -6.96 -13.46 8.86
N GLY A 111 -7.33 -14.70 9.16
CA GLY A 111 -7.56 -15.74 8.17
C GLY A 111 -6.31 -16.09 7.36
N GLY A 112 -6.48 -16.23 6.07
CA GLY A 112 -5.51 -16.77 5.12
C GLY A 112 -5.78 -18.23 4.82
N TYR A 113 -4.97 -18.82 3.94
CA TYR A 113 -4.93 -20.27 3.74
C TYR A 113 -3.88 -20.89 4.67
N GLY A 114 -4.24 -22.00 5.32
CA GLY A 114 -3.31 -22.89 6.01
C GLY A 114 -2.57 -23.83 5.06
N GLY A 115 -1.76 -24.72 5.61
CA GLY A 115 -1.03 -25.73 4.84
C GLY A 115 -1.93 -26.71 4.09
N ASP A 116 -3.14 -26.93 4.56
CA ASP A 116 -4.18 -27.75 3.93
C ASP A 116 -4.99 -27.02 2.84
N ARG A 117 -4.63 -25.79 2.53
CA ARG A 117 -5.33 -24.92 1.57
C ARG A 117 -6.80 -24.65 1.91
N LEU A 118 -7.14 -24.71 3.21
CA LEU A 118 -8.45 -24.31 3.71
C LEU A 118 -8.40 -22.89 4.26
N PRO A 119 -9.47 -22.09 4.05
CA PRO A 119 -9.59 -20.76 4.64
C PRO A 119 -9.63 -20.85 6.18
N LEU A 120 -8.68 -20.20 6.83
CA LEU A 120 -8.54 -20.20 8.27
C LEU A 120 -9.56 -19.26 8.95
N ARG A 121 -9.90 -19.60 10.19
CA ARG A 121 -10.70 -18.75 11.09
C ARG A 121 -9.84 -17.97 12.08
N THR A 122 -8.53 -18.15 12.04
CA THR A 122 -7.58 -17.57 13.01
C THR A 122 -7.59 -16.05 12.96
N VAL A 123 -7.50 -15.45 14.12
CA VAL A 123 -7.33 -14.01 14.31
C VAL A 123 -6.27 -13.81 15.38
N PHE A 124 -5.22 -13.09 15.05
CA PHE A 124 -4.15 -12.79 15.99
C PHE A 124 -3.95 -11.29 16.09
N VAL A 125 -3.53 -10.82 17.25
CA VAL A 125 -3.05 -9.45 17.46
C VAL A 125 -1.61 -9.47 17.93
N LEU A 126 -0.75 -8.69 17.28
CA LEU A 126 0.59 -8.40 17.75
C LEU A 126 0.52 -7.18 18.67
N GLU A 127 0.90 -7.37 19.90
CA GLU A 127 0.99 -6.33 20.92
C GLU A 127 2.29 -6.47 21.69
N ARG A 128 3.07 -5.41 21.78
CA ARG A 128 4.37 -5.39 22.51
C ARG A 128 5.30 -6.54 22.12
N GLY A 129 5.33 -6.87 20.83
CA GLY A 129 6.19 -7.94 20.29
C GLY A 129 5.70 -9.37 20.53
N THR A 130 4.49 -9.57 21.02
CA THR A 130 3.90 -10.90 21.28
C THR A 130 2.59 -11.08 20.52
N TRP A 131 2.39 -12.27 19.95
CA TRP A 131 1.13 -12.65 19.32
C TRP A 131 0.13 -13.20 20.34
N HIS A 132 -1.06 -12.64 20.35
CA HIS A 132 -2.17 -13.10 21.16
C HIS A 132 -3.32 -13.53 20.25
N PRO A 133 -3.93 -14.73 20.49
CA PRO A 133 -5.11 -15.13 19.76
C PRO A 133 -6.31 -14.29 20.19
N LEU A 134 -7.14 -13.95 19.21
CA LEU A 134 -8.46 -13.35 19.44
C LEU A 134 -9.56 -14.34 19.08
N THR A 135 -10.82 -13.96 19.37
CA THR A 135 -11.97 -14.75 18.96
C THR A 135 -11.92 -15.09 17.48
N PRO A 136 -11.95 -16.36 17.09
CA PRO A 136 -11.90 -16.78 15.70
C PRO A 136 -13.05 -16.20 14.89
N LEU A 137 -12.84 -16.03 13.58
CA LEU A 137 -13.90 -15.68 12.63
C LEU A 137 -15.07 -16.68 12.72
N PRO A 138 -16.33 -16.22 12.54
CA PRO A 138 -17.48 -17.13 12.45
C PRO A 138 -17.40 -18.13 11.31
N ASP A 139 -16.70 -17.75 10.22
CA ASP A 139 -16.41 -18.58 9.05
C ASP A 139 -15.04 -18.21 8.50
N GLY A 140 -14.28 -19.21 8.00
CA GLY A 140 -12.95 -18.98 7.47
C GLY A 140 -12.91 -17.92 6.36
N ARG A 141 -11.76 -17.24 6.21
CA ARG A 141 -11.53 -16.27 5.14
C ARG A 141 -10.10 -16.36 4.64
N ALA A 142 -9.95 -16.46 3.31
CA ALA A 142 -8.68 -16.30 2.62
C ALA A 142 -8.86 -15.40 1.39
N ALA A 143 -7.81 -14.77 0.92
CA ALA A 143 -7.85 -13.78 -0.16
C ALA A 143 -8.92 -12.69 0.08
N ALA A 144 -9.17 -12.41 1.35
CA ALA A 144 -10.03 -11.35 1.85
C ALA A 144 -9.21 -10.09 2.17
N ALA A 145 -9.89 -8.99 2.41
CA ALA A 145 -9.25 -7.78 2.85
C ALA A 145 -9.74 -7.36 4.25
N ALA A 146 -8.90 -6.64 4.99
CA ALA A 146 -9.23 -6.12 6.30
C ALA A 146 -8.96 -4.60 6.38
N ALA A 147 -9.79 -3.92 7.17
CA ALA A 147 -9.59 -2.52 7.49
C ALA A 147 -10.12 -2.22 8.89
N ILE A 148 -9.52 -1.26 9.59
CA ILE A 148 -9.98 -0.81 10.90
C ILE A 148 -10.43 0.64 10.82
N THR A 149 -11.62 0.91 11.34
CA THR A 149 -12.14 2.27 11.52
C THR A 149 -13.20 2.29 12.61
N GLY A 150 -13.34 3.41 13.32
CA GLY A 150 -14.32 3.56 14.39
C GLY A 150 -14.21 2.51 15.50
N GLY A 151 -12.97 2.07 15.81
CA GLY A 151 -12.72 1.04 16.82
C GLY A 151 -13.19 -0.38 16.41
N ARG A 152 -13.39 -0.64 15.12
CA ARG A 152 -13.83 -1.94 14.61
C ARG A 152 -12.91 -2.46 13.50
N LEU A 153 -12.59 -3.74 13.59
CA LEU A 153 -11.93 -4.52 12.54
C LEU A 153 -13.00 -5.10 11.62
N TYR A 154 -12.91 -4.78 10.34
CA TYR A 154 -13.78 -5.29 9.28
C TYR A 154 -13.02 -6.28 8.42
N VAL A 155 -13.66 -7.41 8.08
CA VAL A 155 -13.13 -8.44 7.17
C VAL A 155 -14.13 -8.62 6.04
N VAL A 156 -13.70 -8.33 4.81
CA VAL A 156 -14.59 -8.18 3.65
C VAL A 156 -14.13 -9.03 2.46
N GLY A 157 -15.08 -9.61 1.73
CA GLY A 157 -14.82 -10.44 0.56
C GLY A 157 -14.07 -11.73 0.88
N GLY A 158 -13.34 -12.22 -0.11
CA GLY A 158 -12.51 -13.44 -0.04
C GLY A 158 -13.28 -14.72 -0.26
N ILE A 159 -12.56 -15.83 -0.03
CA ILE A 159 -13.10 -17.21 -0.07
C ILE A 159 -13.47 -17.63 1.35
N GLY A 160 -14.68 -18.13 1.51
CA GLY A 160 -15.19 -18.67 2.78
C GLY A 160 -14.86 -20.13 3.00
N GLY A 161 -15.18 -20.65 4.19
CA GLY A 161 -14.88 -22.03 4.59
C GLY A 161 -15.49 -23.11 3.67
N ARG A 162 -16.55 -22.79 2.93
CA ARG A 162 -17.11 -23.66 1.89
C ARG A 162 -16.40 -23.55 0.52
N ARG A 163 -15.24 -22.92 0.46
CA ARG A 163 -14.44 -22.68 -0.75
C ARG A 163 -15.20 -21.89 -1.84
N SER A 164 -16.10 -21.01 -1.43
CA SER A 164 -16.88 -20.15 -2.30
C SER A 164 -16.69 -18.68 -1.94
N LEU A 165 -16.96 -17.80 -2.89
CA LEU A 165 -16.91 -16.35 -2.65
C LEU A 165 -17.80 -15.92 -1.49
N ALA A 166 -17.25 -15.17 -0.55
CA ALA A 166 -17.96 -14.69 0.61
C ALA A 166 -18.97 -13.59 0.25
N ARG A 167 -20.24 -13.82 0.60
CA ARG A 167 -21.34 -12.86 0.41
C ARG A 167 -21.62 -12.00 1.65
N VAL A 168 -20.98 -12.35 2.77
CA VAL A 168 -21.09 -11.63 4.04
C VAL A 168 -19.73 -11.17 4.50
N ALA A 169 -19.72 -10.08 5.21
CA ALA A 169 -18.55 -9.56 5.89
C ALA A 169 -18.70 -9.71 7.42
N PHE A 170 -17.62 -9.53 8.12
CA PHE A 170 -17.58 -9.59 9.58
C PHE A 170 -17.00 -8.32 10.16
N ALA A 171 -17.54 -7.87 11.30
CA ALA A 171 -17.01 -6.76 12.06
C ALA A 171 -16.79 -7.15 13.51
N LEU A 172 -15.61 -6.88 14.06
CA LEU A 172 -15.26 -7.05 15.46
C LEU A 172 -15.01 -5.69 16.10
N THR A 173 -15.76 -5.33 17.13
CA THR A 173 -15.38 -4.19 17.97
C THR A 173 -14.12 -4.57 18.75
N LEU A 174 -13.07 -3.76 18.63
CA LEU A 174 -11.80 -4.04 19.32
C LEU A 174 -12.02 -4.11 20.83
N GLY A 175 -11.49 -5.18 21.45
CA GLY A 175 -11.75 -5.51 22.86
C GLY A 175 -13.01 -6.33 23.13
N SER A 176 -13.89 -6.52 22.12
CA SER A 176 -15.06 -7.40 22.26
C SER A 176 -14.73 -8.85 21.86
N PRO A 177 -15.30 -9.86 22.50
CA PRO A 177 -15.13 -11.25 22.09
C PRO A 177 -16.11 -11.69 20.99
N ARG A 178 -16.92 -10.80 20.45
CA ARG A 178 -18.03 -11.18 19.54
C ARG A 178 -17.93 -10.51 18.19
N TRP A 179 -17.93 -11.32 17.14
CA TRP A 179 -18.10 -10.86 15.76
C TRP A 179 -19.55 -10.54 15.44
N THR A 180 -19.74 -9.47 14.71
CA THR A 180 -21.03 -9.12 14.10
C THR A 180 -20.98 -9.49 12.62
N ARG A 181 -21.98 -10.22 12.15
CA ARG A 181 -22.21 -10.47 10.72
C ARG A 181 -22.86 -9.23 10.10
N ILE A 182 -22.30 -8.75 8.99
CA ILE A 182 -22.79 -7.60 8.25
C ILE A 182 -22.92 -7.96 6.75
N PRO A 183 -23.70 -7.22 5.96
CA PRO A 183 -23.69 -7.39 4.50
C PRO A 183 -22.25 -7.33 3.96
N GLY A 184 -21.92 -8.16 2.99
CA GLY A 184 -20.67 -8.09 2.24
C GLY A 184 -20.80 -7.11 1.05
N PRO A 185 -19.67 -6.68 0.46
CA PRO A 185 -19.66 -6.09 -0.87
C PRO A 185 -20.09 -7.14 -1.91
N SER A 186 -20.20 -6.77 -3.19
CA SER A 186 -20.34 -7.74 -4.28
C SER A 186 -19.27 -8.82 -4.14
N ALA A 187 -19.69 -10.09 -4.26
CA ALA A 187 -18.88 -11.25 -3.89
C ALA A 187 -17.63 -11.37 -4.80
N ARG A 188 -16.45 -11.27 -4.23
CA ARG A 188 -15.15 -11.35 -4.92
C ARG A 188 -14.01 -11.60 -3.94
N GLU A 189 -12.92 -12.12 -4.47
CA GLU A 189 -11.69 -12.42 -3.75
C GLU A 189 -10.51 -11.59 -4.30
N HIS A 190 -9.32 -11.65 -3.68
CA HIS A 190 -8.13 -10.89 -4.08
C HIS A 190 -8.37 -9.38 -4.24
N LEU A 191 -9.32 -8.86 -3.46
CA LEU A 191 -9.65 -7.45 -3.39
C LEU A 191 -8.77 -6.76 -2.35
N ALA A 192 -8.65 -5.45 -2.46
CA ALA A 192 -8.06 -4.64 -1.41
C ALA A 192 -9.15 -3.96 -0.55
N ALA A 193 -8.80 -3.59 0.68
CA ALA A 193 -9.61 -2.71 1.50
C ALA A 193 -8.79 -1.56 2.09
N ALA A 194 -9.44 -0.43 2.27
CA ALA A 194 -8.89 0.71 2.98
C ALA A 194 -9.96 1.37 3.84
N ALA A 195 -9.55 2.06 4.89
CA ALA A 195 -10.45 2.83 5.74
C ALA A 195 -10.17 4.32 5.62
N SER A 196 -11.20 5.12 5.40
CA SER A 196 -11.09 6.57 5.36
C SER A 196 -12.38 7.21 5.87
N ARG A 197 -12.24 8.26 6.71
CA ARG A 197 -13.38 9.04 7.25
C ARG A 197 -14.48 8.17 7.86
N GLY A 198 -14.13 7.17 8.66
CA GLY A 198 -15.08 6.28 9.32
C GLY A 198 -15.76 5.25 8.42
N LYS A 199 -15.35 5.12 7.17
CA LYS A 199 -15.92 4.19 6.18
C LYS A 199 -14.90 3.17 5.72
N VAL A 200 -15.37 1.99 5.29
CA VAL A 200 -14.56 0.91 4.71
C VAL A 200 -14.82 0.87 3.21
N TYR A 201 -13.75 0.83 2.44
CA TYR A 201 -13.76 0.76 0.98
C TYR A 201 -13.25 -0.61 0.55
N ALA A 202 -13.97 -1.27 -0.37
CA ALA A 202 -13.59 -2.52 -1.03
C ALA A 202 -13.28 -2.21 -2.50
N ILE A 203 -12.09 -2.60 -2.97
CA ILE A 203 -11.51 -2.09 -4.21
C ILE A 203 -11.01 -3.26 -5.05
N GLY A 204 -11.43 -3.33 -6.33
CA GLY A 204 -11.02 -4.38 -7.26
C GLY A 204 -11.39 -5.78 -6.79
N GLY A 205 -10.55 -6.74 -7.07
CA GLY A 205 -10.77 -8.16 -6.81
C GLY A 205 -11.20 -8.90 -8.08
N ARG A 206 -11.50 -10.19 -7.92
CA ARG A 206 -11.93 -11.07 -9.03
C ARG A 206 -13.00 -12.06 -8.59
N SER A 207 -13.71 -12.65 -9.53
CA SER A 207 -14.77 -13.63 -9.23
C SER A 207 -14.33 -15.08 -9.39
N ALA A 208 -13.20 -15.33 -10.03
CA ALA A 208 -12.57 -16.64 -10.24
C ALA A 208 -11.07 -16.47 -10.57
N GLY A 209 -10.63 -16.82 -11.77
CA GLY A 209 -9.24 -16.64 -12.24
C GLY A 209 -8.87 -15.18 -12.53
N ILE A 210 -7.61 -14.97 -12.88
CA ILE A 210 -7.03 -13.64 -13.16
C ILE A 210 -7.67 -12.92 -14.35
N ASP A 211 -8.37 -13.63 -15.20
CA ASP A 211 -9.17 -13.13 -16.34
C ASP A 211 -10.52 -12.54 -15.91
N THR A 212 -10.92 -12.72 -14.65
CA THR A 212 -12.20 -12.24 -14.10
C THR A 212 -12.09 -11.03 -13.21
N ASN A 213 -11.01 -10.30 -13.33
CA ASN A 213 -10.75 -9.08 -12.57
C ASN A 213 -11.86 -8.05 -12.67
N LYS A 214 -12.09 -7.30 -11.60
CA LYS A 214 -13.17 -6.32 -11.46
C LYS A 214 -12.63 -4.90 -11.32
N THR A 215 -13.44 -3.97 -11.83
CA THR A 215 -13.27 -2.53 -11.57
C THR A 215 -14.08 -2.04 -10.37
N ASP A 216 -14.82 -2.93 -9.71
CA ASP A 216 -15.75 -2.57 -8.65
C ASP A 216 -15.06 -1.86 -7.49
N VAL A 217 -15.66 -0.73 -7.08
CA VAL A 217 -15.30 0.01 -5.89
C VAL A 217 -16.57 0.27 -5.09
N GLU A 218 -16.56 -0.17 -3.85
CA GLU A 218 -17.72 -0.04 -2.97
C GLU A 218 -17.32 0.51 -1.61
N VAL A 219 -18.21 1.26 -0.98
CA VAL A 219 -18.02 1.80 0.36
C VAL A 219 -19.11 1.31 1.30
N TYR A 220 -18.71 0.83 2.47
CA TYR A 220 -19.60 0.45 3.56
C TYR A 220 -19.88 1.67 4.44
N ASP A 221 -21.16 1.97 4.59
CA ASP A 221 -21.65 2.93 5.55
C ASP A 221 -22.17 2.19 6.79
N ALA A 222 -21.46 2.33 7.91
CA ALA A 222 -21.77 1.60 9.13
C ALA A 222 -23.07 2.08 9.79
N ALA A 223 -23.46 3.34 9.61
CA ALA A 223 -24.72 3.87 10.11
C ALA A 223 -25.92 3.35 9.31
N ALA A 224 -25.78 3.34 7.99
CA ALA A 224 -26.80 2.81 7.08
C ALA A 224 -26.77 1.28 6.95
N LYS A 225 -25.74 0.61 7.48
CA LYS A 225 -25.49 -0.84 7.40
C LYS A 225 -25.56 -1.41 5.98
N ARG A 226 -25.09 -0.65 4.99
CA ARG A 226 -25.14 -1.04 3.57
C ARG A 226 -23.91 -0.61 2.79
N TRP A 227 -23.63 -1.35 1.73
CA TRP A 227 -22.64 -1.00 0.72
C TRP A 227 -23.27 -0.10 -0.35
N ARG A 228 -22.46 0.81 -0.89
CA ARG A 228 -22.81 1.67 -2.02
C ARG A 228 -21.68 1.63 -3.03
N ARG A 229 -22.02 1.48 -4.31
CA ARG A 229 -21.05 1.58 -5.40
C ARG A 229 -20.52 2.99 -5.55
N LEU A 230 -19.25 3.08 -5.92
CA LEU A 230 -18.54 4.31 -6.23
C LEU A 230 -18.10 4.31 -7.70
N ALA A 231 -17.43 5.39 -8.14
CA ALA A 231 -16.79 5.42 -9.45
C ALA A 231 -15.84 4.22 -9.57
N PRO A 232 -15.97 3.41 -10.63
CA PRO A 232 -15.14 2.22 -10.81
C PRO A 232 -13.66 2.58 -11.01
N LEU A 233 -12.77 1.64 -10.72
CA LEU A 233 -11.36 1.74 -11.10
C LEU A 233 -11.23 1.94 -12.62
N PRO A 234 -10.29 2.77 -13.09
CA PRO A 234 -10.02 2.92 -14.53
C PRO A 234 -9.51 1.64 -15.21
N GLY A 235 -8.98 0.69 -14.44
CA GLY A 235 -8.52 -0.63 -14.92
C GLY A 235 -8.87 -1.73 -13.92
N ALA A 236 -9.40 -2.86 -14.40
CA ALA A 236 -9.74 -4.03 -13.59
C ALA A 236 -8.47 -4.65 -12.97
N ARG A 237 -8.54 -5.12 -11.72
CA ARG A 237 -7.40 -5.74 -11.03
C ARG A 237 -7.81 -6.65 -9.88
N GLY A 238 -7.12 -7.78 -9.77
CA GLY A 238 -7.13 -8.68 -8.62
C GLY A 238 -5.69 -8.87 -8.11
N GLY A 239 -5.50 -9.37 -6.90
CA GLY A 239 -4.17 -9.44 -6.26
C GLY A 239 -3.56 -8.06 -5.98
N THR A 240 -4.43 -7.04 -5.90
CA THR A 240 -4.06 -5.62 -5.71
C THR A 240 -4.00 -5.26 -4.23
N GLY A 241 -3.20 -4.25 -3.90
CA GLY A 241 -3.21 -3.61 -2.59
C GLY A 241 -3.81 -2.21 -2.63
N ALA A 242 -4.26 -1.72 -1.48
CA ALA A 242 -4.69 -0.33 -1.33
C ALA A 242 -4.44 0.21 0.08
N ALA A 243 -4.18 1.52 0.17
CA ALA A 243 -4.09 2.22 1.44
C ALA A 243 -4.72 3.61 1.36
N ALA A 244 -5.18 4.12 2.50
CA ALA A 244 -5.73 5.46 2.60
C ALA A 244 -4.66 6.46 3.07
N LEU A 245 -4.55 7.59 2.38
CA LEU A 245 -3.62 8.65 2.70
C LEU A 245 -4.21 10.03 2.34
N GLY A 246 -4.22 10.98 3.27
CA GLY A 246 -4.62 12.35 3.01
C GLY A 246 -6.03 12.53 2.42
N GLY A 247 -6.99 11.68 2.79
CA GLY A 247 -8.37 11.70 2.25
C GLY A 247 -8.49 11.08 0.86
N ARG A 248 -7.45 10.40 0.40
CA ARG A 248 -7.40 9.62 -0.85
C ARG A 248 -7.27 8.14 -0.53
N ILE A 249 -7.70 7.30 -1.47
CA ILE A 249 -7.44 5.85 -1.46
C ILE A 249 -6.61 5.53 -2.67
N ILE A 250 -5.44 4.92 -2.43
CA ILE A 250 -4.48 4.63 -3.49
C ILE A 250 -4.45 3.13 -3.72
N SER A 251 -4.77 2.70 -4.94
CA SER A 251 -4.77 1.30 -5.39
C SER A 251 -3.52 1.05 -6.24
N VAL A 252 -2.80 -0.02 -5.91
CA VAL A 252 -1.48 -0.33 -6.45
C VAL A 252 -1.40 -1.79 -6.89
N GLY A 253 -0.80 -2.03 -8.05
CA GLY A 253 -0.44 -3.37 -8.48
C GLY A 253 -1.64 -4.28 -8.80
N GLY A 254 -1.36 -5.57 -8.78
CA GLY A 254 -2.26 -6.64 -9.16
C GLY A 254 -1.72 -7.47 -10.31
N GLU A 255 -2.51 -8.43 -10.75
CA GLU A 255 -2.18 -9.31 -11.88
C GLU A 255 -3.35 -9.43 -12.85
N GLU A 256 -3.03 -9.72 -14.10
CA GLU A 256 -3.96 -9.97 -15.21
C GLU A 256 -3.35 -10.99 -16.17
N PRO A 257 -4.07 -11.55 -17.15
CA PRO A 257 -3.50 -12.55 -18.05
C PRO A 257 -2.28 -12.09 -18.82
N ALA A 258 -2.14 -10.77 -19.07
CA ALA A 258 -0.99 -10.19 -19.77
C ALA A 258 0.25 -10.00 -18.88
N GLY A 259 0.13 -10.16 -17.56
CA GLY A 259 1.25 -9.96 -16.62
C GLY A 259 0.84 -9.29 -15.32
N THR A 260 1.78 -8.63 -14.66
CA THR A 260 1.52 -7.85 -13.46
C THR A 260 1.22 -6.38 -13.77
N ILE A 261 0.34 -5.78 -13.00
CA ILE A 261 -0.19 -4.44 -13.22
C ILE A 261 0.73 -3.40 -12.61
N ARG A 262 1.22 -2.46 -13.44
CA ARG A 262 2.05 -1.34 -12.99
C ARG A 262 1.28 -0.09 -12.61
N THR A 263 0.05 0.06 -13.10
CA THR A 263 -0.71 1.30 -12.93
C THR A 263 -1.10 1.54 -11.48
N VAL A 264 -0.98 2.79 -11.06
CA VAL A 264 -1.35 3.27 -9.73
C VAL A 264 -2.43 4.32 -9.85
N TYR A 265 -3.51 4.16 -9.10
CA TYR A 265 -4.63 5.09 -9.13
C TYR A 265 -4.94 5.64 -7.74
N SER A 266 -5.28 6.91 -7.70
CA SER A 266 -5.68 7.65 -6.51
C SER A 266 -7.14 8.08 -6.61
N TYR A 267 -7.97 7.63 -5.68
CA TYR A 267 -9.36 8.03 -5.54
C TYR A 267 -9.49 9.17 -4.52
N ASP A 268 -9.91 10.33 -4.95
CA ASP A 268 -10.27 11.42 -4.05
C ASP A 268 -11.65 11.13 -3.43
N VAL A 269 -11.68 10.86 -2.12
CA VAL A 269 -12.89 10.48 -1.40
C VAL A 269 -13.95 11.60 -1.38
N ARG A 270 -13.53 12.87 -1.43
CA ARG A 270 -14.42 14.02 -1.45
C ARG A 270 -14.96 14.31 -2.85
N ALA A 271 -14.05 14.30 -3.84
CA ALA A 271 -14.41 14.58 -5.23
C ALA A 271 -15.08 13.40 -5.94
N GLY A 272 -14.95 12.17 -5.41
CA GLY A 272 -15.55 10.96 -5.97
C GLY A 272 -14.94 10.52 -7.30
N ARG A 273 -13.68 10.84 -7.59
CA ARG A 273 -13.03 10.59 -8.87
C ARG A 273 -11.63 10.02 -8.73
N TRP A 274 -11.23 9.24 -9.73
CA TRP A 274 -9.90 8.67 -9.86
C TRP A 274 -8.96 9.61 -10.63
N SER A 275 -7.69 9.58 -10.27
CA SER A 275 -6.57 10.14 -11.02
C SER A 275 -5.44 9.12 -11.08
N ARG A 276 -4.61 9.17 -12.14
CA ARG A 276 -3.43 8.33 -12.27
C ARG A 276 -2.27 8.95 -11.50
N LEU A 277 -1.49 8.11 -10.85
CA LEU A 277 -0.19 8.43 -10.26
C LEU A 277 0.92 7.77 -11.08
N PRO A 278 2.21 8.11 -10.82
CA PRO A 278 3.34 7.42 -11.44
C PRO A 278 3.26 5.91 -11.26
N ASP A 279 3.57 5.18 -12.33
CA ASP A 279 3.52 3.72 -12.35
C ASP A 279 4.48 3.10 -11.36
N LEU A 280 4.08 1.98 -10.75
CA LEU A 280 4.92 1.17 -9.87
C LEU A 280 6.17 0.69 -10.63
N PRO A 281 7.40 1.00 -10.19
CA PRO A 281 8.62 0.64 -10.91
C PRO A 281 8.81 -0.86 -11.09
N THR A 282 8.46 -1.64 -10.06
CA THR A 282 8.45 -3.10 -10.10
C THR A 282 6.98 -3.56 -10.00
N PRO A 283 6.28 -3.81 -11.13
CA PRO A 283 4.90 -4.29 -11.11
C PRO A 283 4.79 -5.61 -10.36
N ARG A 284 3.80 -5.75 -9.49
CA ARG A 284 3.65 -6.93 -8.60
C ARG A 284 2.19 -7.16 -8.22
N HIS A 285 1.88 -8.41 -7.89
CA HIS A 285 0.63 -8.82 -7.25
C HIS A 285 0.90 -9.45 -5.88
N GLY A 286 -0.13 -9.70 -5.08
CA GLY A 286 0.02 -10.33 -3.76
C GLY A 286 0.93 -9.55 -2.81
N LEU A 287 0.91 -8.24 -2.91
CA LEU A 287 1.83 -7.28 -2.30
C LEU A 287 1.22 -6.65 -1.06
N GLY A 288 2.05 -6.30 -0.08
CA GLY A 288 1.66 -5.44 1.02
C GLY A 288 1.60 -3.97 0.57
N VAL A 289 0.50 -3.26 0.87
CA VAL A 289 0.36 -1.83 0.62
C VAL A 289 -0.11 -1.13 1.88
N VAL A 290 0.67 -0.19 2.38
CA VAL A 290 0.37 0.56 3.61
C VAL A 290 0.69 2.04 3.45
N ALA A 291 0.06 2.88 4.26
CA ALA A 291 0.41 4.29 4.38
C ALA A 291 1.17 4.52 5.69
N VAL A 292 2.34 5.15 5.60
CA VAL A 292 3.13 5.59 6.76
C VAL A 292 3.62 7.00 6.49
N ASN A 293 3.42 7.87 7.45
CA ASN A 293 3.66 9.30 7.32
C ASN A 293 2.86 9.88 6.13
N ASP A 294 3.55 10.47 5.16
CA ASP A 294 2.95 11.07 3.95
C ASP A 294 3.21 10.25 2.68
N ARG A 295 3.52 8.94 2.83
CA ARG A 295 3.91 8.04 1.74
C ARG A 295 3.08 6.76 1.71
N ILE A 296 2.91 6.23 0.49
CA ILE A 296 2.43 4.86 0.26
C ILE A 296 3.65 3.96 0.11
N TRP A 297 3.64 2.86 0.82
CA TRP A 297 4.69 1.84 0.82
C TRP A 297 4.17 0.55 0.21
N VAL A 298 4.99 -0.07 -0.63
CA VAL A 298 4.70 -1.30 -1.36
C VAL A 298 5.81 -2.30 -1.10
N LEU A 299 5.46 -3.46 -0.53
CA LEU A 299 6.43 -4.43 -0.01
C LEU A 299 6.12 -5.85 -0.49
N GLY A 300 7.14 -6.58 -0.91
CA GLY A 300 7.01 -7.96 -1.36
C GLY A 300 6.13 -8.10 -2.60
N GLY A 301 5.50 -9.25 -2.77
CA GLY A 301 4.65 -9.59 -3.91
C GLY A 301 5.37 -10.38 -5.00
N GLY A 302 4.64 -10.83 -6.03
CA GLY A 302 5.14 -11.54 -7.19
C GLY A 302 5.30 -10.63 -8.40
N PRO A 303 6.48 -10.60 -9.08
CA PRO A 303 6.70 -9.78 -10.26
C PRO A 303 6.04 -10.34 -11.53
N GLU A 304 5.61 -11.60 -11.51
CA GLU A 304 4.87 -12.27 -12.59
C GLU A 304 3.64 -12.94 -12.01
N PRO A 305 2.58 -13.20 -12.78
CA PRO A 305 1.40 -13.94 -12.30
C PRO A 305 1.76 -15.31 -11.70
N GLY A 306 1.03 -15.74 -10.68
CA GLY A 306 1.24 -17.01 -9.99
C GLY A 306 2.19 -16.92 -8.80
N LEU A 307 3.01 -17.95 -8.55
CA LEU A 307 3.80 -18.09 -7.32
C LEU A 307 5.22 -17.49 -7.41
N THR A 308 5.40 -16.41 -8.12
CA THR A 308 6.66 -15.66 -8.13
C THR A 308 6.79 -14.81 -6.88
N VAL A 309 8.02 -14.49 -6.46
CA VAL A 309 8.29 -13.75 -5.23
C VAL A 309 9.28 -12.60 -5.44
N SER A 310 9.09 -11.51 -4.75
CA SER A 310 10.00 -10.37 -4.73
C SER A 310 10.24 -9.87 -3.30
N GLY A 311 11.44 -9.36 -3.09
CA GLY A 311 11.78 -8.59 -1.89
C GLY A 311 11.65 -7.07 -2.08
N ALA A 312 11.20 -6.59 -3.23
CA ALA A 312 11.19 -5.16 -3.52
C ALA A 312 10.38 -4.37 -2.48
N VAL A 313 10.95 -3.25 -2.04
CA VAL A 313 10.32 -2.26 -1.19
C VAL A 313 10.43 -0.91 -1.87
N GLU A 314 9.29 -0.33 -2.15
CA GLU A 314 9.19 0.94 -2.87
C GLU A 314 8.18 1.85 -2.19
N SER A 315 8.41 3.15 -2.19
CA SER A 315 7.43 4.11 -1.68
C SER A 315 7.22 5.29 -2.61
N LEU A 316 6.02 5.85 -2.55
CA LEU A 316 5.60 7.02 -3.31
C LEU A 316 5.05 8.06 -2.35
N LYS A 317 5.46 9.32 -2.53
CA LYS A 317 4.78 10.48 -1.96
C LYS A 317 3.85 11.05 -3.02
N PRO A 318 2.53 10.80 -2.93
CA PRO A 318 1.56 11.18 -3.96
C PRO A 318 1.15 12.65 -3.93
#